data_3b04b5d15b600bbec6691f2ddbea977d
#
_entry.id   3b04b5d15b600bbec6691f2ddbea977d
#
_cell.length_a   1.000
_cell.length_b   1.000
_cell.length_c   1.000
_cell.angle_alpha   90.00
_cell.angle_beta   90.00
_cell.angle_gamma   90.00
#
_symmetry.space_group_name_H-M   'P 1'
#
loop_
_entity.id
_entity.type
_entity.pdbx_description
1 polymer ?
#
loop_
_entity_poly.entity_id
_entity_poly.type
_entity_poly.pdbx_seq_one_letter_code
_entity_poly.pdbx_strand_id
1 'polypeptide(L)'
;KSDFEAIGGFEAVKDRISGDDMYLVQSISKLKSGMINIDANSFVTTAAVPTFPGFINQRIRWSSNSKNNALKNHLFFAFLSSAFLCNSTLLLSFLFGYSWLFAFSLKFILEGSAVFLGGKLFNTKVNPIVYVVWALAQPIYIPVVGLMGLQNRYTWKT
;
A
#
# COMPACT_ATOMS: atom_id res chain seq x y z
N LYS A 1 -6.80 -26.10 2.17
CA LYS A 1 -6.28 -26.83 0.99
C LYS A 1 -7.31 -26.84 -0.13
N SER A 2 -8.55 -27.30 0.13
CA SER A 2 -9.64 -27.35 -0.88
C SER A 2 -9.91 -25.99 -1.56
N ASP A 3 -9.90 -24.88 -0.81
CA ASP A 3 -10.16 -23.56 -1.37
C ASP A 3 -9.01 -23.09 -2.30
N PHE A 4 -7.77 -23.45 -1.97
CA PHE A 4 -6.61 -23.21 -2.82
C PHE A 4 -6.69 -23.98 -4.14
N GLU A 5 -7.11 -25.26 -4.07
CA GLU A 5 -7.34 -26.08 -5.26
C GLU A 5 -8.50 -25.57 -6.10
N ALA A 6 -9.58 -25.10 -5.47
CA ALA A 6 -10.75 -24.53 -6.14
C ALA A 6 -10.45 -23.27 -6.97
N ILE A 7 -9.44 -22.47 -6.59
CA ILE A 7 -9.00 -21.29 -7.35
C ILE A 7 -7.93 -21.61 -8.40
N GLY A 8 -7.55 -22.89 -8.59
CA GLY A 8 -6.48 -23.33 -9.49
C GLY A 8 -5.07 -23.07 -8.95
N GLY A 9 -4.92 -22.90 -7.64
CA GLY A 9 -3.62 -22.68 -7.01
C GLY A 9 -2.93 -21.40 -7.52
N PHE A 10 -1.64 -21.51 -7.85
CA PHE A 10 -0.84 -20.39 -8.38
C PHE A 10 -0.78 -20.34 -9.92
N GLU A 11 -1.52 -21.19 -10.64
CA GLU A 11 -1.45 -21.24 -12.11
C GLU A 11 -1.74 -19.87 -12.78
N ALA A 12 -2.72 -19.12 -12.27
CA ALA A 12 -3.08 -17.81 -12.83
C ALA A 12 -2.02 -16.71 -12.60
N VAL A 13 -0.99 -16.98 -11.80
CA VAL A 13 0.06 -16.01 -11.44
C VAL A 13 1.48 -16.55 -11.58
N LYS A 14 1.63 -17.75 -12.16
CA LYS A 14 2.94 -18.41 -12.32
C LYS A 14 3.97 -17.58 -13.09
N ASP A 15 3.51 -16.76 -14.03
CA ASP A 15 4.37 -15.90 -14.84
C ASP A 15 4.62 -14.52 -14.18
N ARG A 16 4.15 -14.31 -12.95
CA ARG A 16 4.34 -13.05 -12.22
C ARG A 16 5.48 -13.17 -11.23
N ILE A 17 6.29 -12.13 -11.18
CA ILE A 17 7.42 -12.06 -10.24
C ILE A 17 6.95 -11.77 -8.80
N SER A 18 5.71 -11.27 -8.60
CA SER A 18 5.22 -10.85 -7.29
C SER A 18 3.68 -10.68 -7.28
N GLY A 19 3.07 -10.68 -6.08
CA GLY A 19 1.63 -10.45 -5.90
C GLY A 19 0.82 -11.74 -5.83
N ASP A 20 1.46 -12.87 -5.59
CA ASP A 20 0.84 -14.17 -5.35
C ASP A 20 -0.01 -14.19 -4.09
N ASP A 21 0.46 -13.54 -3.01
CA ASP A 21 -0.27 -13.32 -1.77
C ASP A 21 -1.58 -12.55 -1.99
N MET A 22 -1.52 -11.42 -2.68
CA MET A 22 -2.72 -10.64 -3.02
C MET A 22 -3.68 -11.42 -3.92
N TYR A 23 -3.15 -12.18 -4.88
CA TYR A 23 -3.97 -13.04 -5.73
C TYR A 23 -4.73 -14.07 -4.90
N LEU A 24 -4.06 -14.75 -3.98
CA LEU A 24 -4.70 -15.73 -3.09
C LEU A 24 -5.82 -15.10 -2.27
N VAL A 25 -5.54 -13.99 -1.57
CA VAL A 25 -6.53 -13.30 -0.76
C VAL A 25 -7.74 -12.87 -1.59
N GLN A 26 -7.53 -12.24 -2.74
CA GLN A 26 -8.62 -11.77 -3.60
C GLN A 26 -9.42 -12.91 -4.25
N SER A 27 -8.78 -14.03 -4.57
CA SER A 27 -9.45 -15.16 -5.21
C SER A 27 -10.25 -15.98 -4.19
N ILE A 28 -9.69 -16.22 -3.00
CA ILE A 28 -10.38 -16.97 -1.93
C ILE A 28 -11.52 -16.12 -1.35
N SER A 29 -11.36 -14.79 -1.25
CA SER A 29 -12.42 -13.90 -0.74
C SER A 29 -13.69 -13.87 -1.62
N LYS A 30 -13.60 -14.31 -2.87
CA LYS A 30 -14.77 -14.50 -3.76
C LYS A 30 -15.55 -15.77 -3.43
N LEU A 31 -14.90 -16.74 -2.82
CA LEU A 31 -15.52 -18.02 -2.45
C LEU A 31 -16.03 -18.01 -1.01
N LYS A 32 -15.34 -17.31 -0.12
CA LYS A 32 -15.60 -17.28 1.32
C LYS A 32 -15.31 -15.92 1.92
N SER A 33 -16.00 -15.59 3.00
CA SER A 33 -15.70 -14.40 3.80
C SER A 33 -14.31 -14.50 4.43
N GLY A 34 -13.51 -13.45 4.27
CA GLY A 34 -12.23 -13.31 4.96
C GLY A 34 -12.40 -12.63 6.31
N MET A 35 -11.54 -12.99 7.26
CA MET A 35 -11.43 -12.32 8.56
C MET A 35 -9.98 -11.88 8.79
N ILE A 36 -9.81 -10.72 9.43
CA ILE A 36 -8.49 -10.25 9.86
C ILE A 36 -8.21 -10.86 11.23
N ASN A 37 -7.09 -11.59 11.36
CA ASN A 37 -6.62 -12.07 12.65
C ASN A 37 -5.83 -10.95 13.35
N ILE A 38 -6.31 -10.53 14.52
CA ILE A 38 -5.69 -9.51 15.39
C ILE A 38 -5.05 -10.09 16.65
N ASP A 39 -4.93 -11.40 16.74
CA ASP A 39 -4.23 -12.05 17.85
C ASP A 39 -2.74 -11.74 17.77
N ALA A 40 -2.20 -11.13 18.82
CA ALA A 40 -0.79 -10.75 18.92
C ALA A 40 0.18 -11.94 18.73
N ASN A 41 -0.23 -13.16 19.08
CA ASN A 41 0.55 -14.38 18.89
C ASN A 41 0.67 -14.79 17.41
N SER A 42 -0.17 -14.25 16.54
CA SER A 42 -0.13 -14.51 15.09
C SER A 42 0.72 -13.51 14.32
N PHE A 43 1.25 -12.47 14.97
CA PHE A 43 2.00 -11.40 14.30
C PHE A 43 3.40 -11.88 13.90
N VAL A 44 3.73 -11.70 12.64
CA VAL A 44 5.04 -12.01 12.10
C VAL A 44 5.84 -10.72 11.96
N THR A 45 6.99 -10.65 12.64
CA THR A 45 7.90 -9.52 12.53
C THR A 45 8.90 -9.76 11.41
N THR A 46 9.00 -8.81 10.50
CA THR A 46 9.97 -8.84 9.40
C THR A 46 10.95 -7.68 9.50
N ALA A 47 12.19 -7.89 9.06
CA ALA A 47 13.17 -6.82 8.99
C ALA A 47 12.81 -5.80 7.89
N ALA A 48 13.01 -4.53 8.17
CA ALA A 48 12.89 -3.47 7.16
C ALA A 48 13.99 -3.59 6.12
N VAL A 49 13.74 -3.08 4.91
CA VAL A 49 14.77 -3.01 3.86
C VAL A 49 15.86 -2.04 4.31
N PRO A 50 17.14 -2.46 4.36
CA PRO A 50 18.20 -1.70 5.03
C PRO A 50 18.69 -0.48 4.25
N THR A 51 18.42 -0.40 2.94
CA THR A 51 18.90 0.69 2.07
C THR A 51 17.77 1.46 1.43
N PHE A 52 17.94 2.76 1.26
CA PHE A 52 16.94 3.61 0.59
C PHE A 52 16.67 3.19 -0.86
N PRO A 53 17.68 2.89 -1.72
CA PRO A 53 17.40 2.37 -3.06
C PRO A 53 16.62 1.06 -3.05
N GLY A 54 16.95 0.14 -2.15
CA GLY A 54 16.21 -1.10 -1.97
C GLY A 54 14.76 -0.87 -1.54
N PHE A 55 14.52 0.08 -0.63
CA PHE A 55 13.19 0.49 -0.22
C PHE A 55 12.37 1.02 -1.42
N ILE A 56 12.93 1.95 -2.19
CA ILE A 56 12.24 2.51 -3.37
C ILE A 56 11.95 1.42 -4.40
N ASN A 57 12.93 0.55 -4.70
CA ASN A 57 12.75 -0.56 -5.63
C ASN A 57 11.62 -1.52 -5.17
N GLN A 58 11.55 -1.84 -3.88
CA GLN A 58 10.47 -2.63 -3.30
C GLN A 58 9.10 -1.96 -3.51
N ARG A 59 9.01 -0.64 -3.31
CA ARG A 59 7.76 0.12 -3.45
C ARG A 59 7.32 0.22 -4.91
N ILE A 60 8.24 0.41 -5.84
CA ILE A 60 7.97 0.39 -7.29
C ILE A 60 7.43 -0.99 -7.68
N ARG A 61 8.04 -2.07 -7.21
CA ARG A 61 7.57 -3.44 -7.45
C ARG A 61 6.15 -3.66 -6.92
N TRP A 62 5.85 -3.19 -5.71
CA TRP A 62 4.49 -3.30 -5.17
C TRP A 62 3.49 -2.46 -5.95
N SER A 63 3.87 -1.27 -6.35
CA SER A 63 3.04 -0.39 -7.19
C SER A 63 2.78 -1.01 -8.57
N SER A 64 3.74 -1.69 -9.18
CA SER A 64 3.57 -2.35 -10.47
C SER A 64 2.50 -3.46 -10.44
N ASN A 65 2.39 -4.18 -9.34
CA ASN A 65 1.35 -5.20 -9.15
C ASN A 65 -0.05 -4.60 -9.01
N SER A 66 -0.14 -3.35 -8.58
CA SER A 66 -1.42 -2.67 -8.35
C SER A 66 -2.25 -2.54 -9.62
N LYS A 67 -1.63 -2.33 -10.78
CA LYS A 67 -2.31 -2.27 -12.09
C LYS A 67 -3.13 -3.53 -12.37
N ASN A 68 -2.52 -4.70 -12.22
CA ASN A 68 -3.18 -5.97 -12.49
C ASN A 68 -4.30 -6.29 -11.49
N ASN A 69 -4.13 -5.88 -10.23
CA ASN A 69 -5.11 -6.10 -9.19
C ASN A 69 -6.26 -5.09 -9.25
N ALA A 70 -5.97 -3.85 -9.63
CA ALA A 70 -6.97 -2.80 -9.82
C ALA A 70 -7.99 -3.16 -10.90
N LEU A 71 -7.55 -3.72 -12.02
CA LEU A 71 -8.44 -4.16 -13.10
C LEU A 71 -9.41 -5.27 -12.69
N LYS A 72 -9.10 -6.01 -11.62
CA LYS A 72 -9.91 -7.14 -11.12
C LYS A 72 -10.80 -6.77 -9.93
N ASN A 73 -10.51 -5.66 -9.24
CA ASN A 73 -11.22 -5.24 -8.05
C ASN A 73 -11.46 -3.72 -8.07
N HIS A 74 -12.71 -3.31 -8.32
CA HIS A 74 -13.09 -1.90 -8.43
C HIS A 74 -12.89 -1.11 -7.13
N LEU A 75 -13.12 -1.72 -5.96
CA LEU A 75 -12.89 -1.06 -4.67
C LEU A 75 -11.40 -0.82 -4.43
N PHE A 76 -10.57 -1.80 -4.76
CA PHE A 76 -9.12 -1.65 -4.67
C PHE A 76 -8.60 -0.59 -5.66
N PHE A 77 -9.15 -0.55 -6.88
CA PHE A 77 -8.88 0.51 -7.86
C PHE A 77 -9.26 1.89 -7.33
N ALA A 78 -10.47 2.04 -6.79
CA ALA A 78 -10.94 3.31 -6.22
C ALA A 78 -10.04 3.77 -5.06
N PHE A 79 -9.64 2.86 -4.17
CA PHE A 79 -8.72 3.16 -3.07
C PHE A 79 -7.36 3.65 -3.56
N LEU A 80 -6.73 2.95 -4.50
CA LEU A 80 -5.42 3.36 -5.04
C LEU A 80 -5.50 4.68 -5.80
N SER A 81 -6.55 4.85 -6.62
CA SER A 81 -6.77 6.09 -7.38
C SER A 81 -7.02 7.27 -6.46
N SER A 82 -7.81 7.10 -5.40
CA SER A 82 -8.05 8.16 -4.42
C SER A 82 -6.77 8.56 -3.69
N ALA A 83 -5.94 7.60 -3.28
CA ALA A 83 -4.67 7.88 -2.64
C ALA A 83 -3.70 8.63 -3.58
N PHE A 84 -3.62 8.20 -4.84
CA PHE A 84 -2.79 8.86 -5.86
C PHE A 84 -3.29 10.28 -6.16
N LEU A 85 -4.58 10.46 -6.40
CA LEU A 85 -5.18 11.76 -6.72
C LEU A 85 -5.10 12.73 -5.53
N CYS A 86 -5.38 12.26 -4.32
CA CYS A 86 -5.28 13.08 -3.11
C CYS A 86 -3.87 13.64 -2.93
N ASN A 87 -2.84 12.81 -3.05
CA ASN A 87 -1.47 13.25 -2.89
C ASN A 87 -0.98 14.11 -4.07
N SER A 88 -1.40 13.80 -5.29
CA SER A 88 -1.09 14.62 -6.47
C SER A 88 -1.73 16.00 -6.39
N THR A 89 -3.00 16.08 -5.99
CA THR A 89 -3.69 17.37 -5.79
C THR A 89 -3.08 18.18 -4.65
N LEU A 90 -2.68 17.54 -3.55
CA LEU A 90 -1.95 18.22 -2.48
C LEU A 90 -0.63 18.82 -2.97
N LEU A 91 0.14 18.05 -3.75
CA LEU A 91 1.39 18.53 -4.32
C LEU A 91 1.17 19.75 -5.22
N LEU A 92 0.15 19.72 -6.08
CA LEU A 92 -0.19 20.83 -6.97
C LEU A 92 -0.78 22.02 -6.19
N SER A 93 -1.62 21.78 -5.19
CA SER A 93 -2.28 22.84 -4.41
C SER A 93 -1.32 23.63 -3.52
N PHE A 94 -0.10 23.12 -3.30
CA PHE A 94 0.96 23.91 -2.65
C PHE A 94 1.20 25.25 -3.33
N LEU A 95 0.98 25.31 -4.63
CA LEU A 95 1.11 26.55 -5.44
C LEU A 95 -0.01 27.57 -5.16
N PHE A 96 -1.11 27.16 -4.50
CA PHE A 96 -2.29 27.98 -4.24
C PHE A 96 -2.38 28.52 -2.79
N GLY A 97 -1.29 28.46 -2.04
CA GLY A 97 -1.16 29.12 -0.74
C GLY A 97 -1.93 28.47 0.41
N TYR A 98 -2.72 29.27 1.19
CA TYR A 98 -3.31 28.82 2.47
C TYR A 98 -4.27 27.64 2.35
N SER A 99 -4.91 27.44 1.21
CA SER A 99 -5.81 26.28 0.98
C SER A 99 -5.07 24.96 1.12
N TRP A 100 -3.77 24.91 0.79
CA TRP A 100 -2.93 23.75 0.98
C TRP A 100 -2.79 23.36 2.46
N LEU A 101 -2.58 24.35 3.34
CA LEU A 101 -2.43 24.08 4.78
C LEU A 101 -3.68 23.42 5.37
N PHE A 102 -4.86 23.88 4.98
CA PHE A 102 -6.12 23.28 5.43
C PHE A 102 -6.26 21.84 4.94
N ALA A 103 -6.07 21.62 3.63
CA ALA A 103 -6.19 20.28 3.03
C ALA A 103 -5.14 19.30 3.60
N PHE A 104 -3.90 19.75 3.76
CA PHE A 104 -2.83 18.95 4.37
C PHE A 104 -3.13 18.63 5.84
N SER A 105 -3.60 19.61 6.63
CA SER A 105 -3.93 19.40 8.03
C SER A 105 -5.06 18.38 8.21
N LEU A 106 -6.10 18.45 7.38
CA LEU A 106 -7.19 17.49 7.40
C LEU A 106 -6.69 16.07 7.08
N LYS A 107 -5.92 15.93 6.01
CA LYS A 107 -5.28 14.65 5.64
C LYS A 107 -4.39 14.12 6.78
N PHE A 108 -3.54 14.98 7.34
CA PHE A 108 -2.62 14.65 8.43
C PHE A 108 -3.37 14.10 9.67
N ILE A 109 -4.47 14.76 10.06
CA ILE A 109 -5.27 14.31 11.20
C ILE A 109 -5.95 12.97 10.91
N LEU A 110 -6.58 12.81 9.75
CA LEU A 110 -7.30 11.58 9.39
C LEU A 110 -6.36 10.38 9.27
N GLU A 111 -5.25 10.54 8.55
CA GLU A 111 -4.26 9.47 8.41
C GLU A 111 -3.55 9.17 9.73
N GLY A 112 -3.21 10.20 10.51
CA GLY A 112 -2.63 10.04 11.84
C GLY A 112 -3.55 9.26 12.76
N SER A 113 -4.83 9.58 12.76
CA SER A 113 -5.83 8.83 13.54
C SER A 113 -5.83 7.35 13.14
N ALA A 114 -5.85 7.03 11.84
CA ALA A 114 -5.81 5.65 11.37
C ALA A 114 -4.50 4.94 11.76
N VAL A 115 -3.36 5.61 11.62
CA VAL A 115 -2.03 5.03 11.94
C VAL A 115 -1.89 4.77 13.44
N PHE A 116 -2.27 5.73 14.29
CA PHE A 116 -2.14 5.57 15.74
C PHE A 116 -3.18 4.60 16.33
N LEU A 117 -4.41 4.58 15.80
CA LEU A 117 -5.42 3.57 16.17
C LEU A 117 -5.00 2.18 15.71
N GLY A 118 -4.48 2.06 14.49
CA GLY A 118 -3.91 0.80 13.99
C GLY A 118 -2.72 0.34 14.85
N GLY A 119 -1.83 1.26 15.23
CA GLY A 119 -0.73 0.96 16.13
C GLY A 119 -1.21 0.36 17.47
N LYS A 120 -2.27 0.92 18.06
CA LYS A 120 -2.89 0.36 19.27
C LYS A 120 -3.49 -1.02 19.02
N LEU A 121 -4.23 -1.18 17.92
CA LEU A 121 -4.90 -2.44 17.58
C LEU A 121 -3.89 -3.59 17.40
N PHE A 122 -2.76 -3.30 16.74
CA PHE A 122 -1.71 -4.29 16.47
C PHE A 122 -0.55 -4.28 17.49
N ASN A 123 -0.76 -3.63 18.64
CA ASN A 123 0.23 -3.51 19.72
C ASN A 123 1.62 -3.05 19.22
N THR A 124 1.62 -2.11 18.27
CA THR A 124 2.84 -1.56 17.65
C THR A 124 3.04 -0.11 18.08
N LYS A 125 4.24 0.24 18.50
CA LYS A 125 4.58 1.63 18.86
C LYS A 125 4.84 2.45 17.60
N VAL A 126 3.99 3.44 17.36
CA VAL A 126 4.17 4.42 16.29
C VAL A 126 4.98 5.60 16.82
N ASN A 127 6.10 5.93 16.18
CA ASN A 127 6.89 7.10 16.52
C ASN A 127 6.27 8.35 15.86
N PRO A 128 5.84 9.37 16.65
CA PRO A 128 5.21 10.57 16.09
C PRO A 128 6.11 11.36 15.14
N ILE A 129 7.41 11.44 15.42
CA ILE A 129 8.36 12.18 14.56
C ILE A 129 8.46 11.51 13.19
N VAL A 130 8.57 10.17 13.17
CA VAL A 130 8.61 9.40 11.92
C VAL A 130 7.30 9.59 11.14
N TYR A 131 6.16 9.63 11.84
CA TYR A 131 4.87 9.90 11.20
C TYR A 131 4.84 11.29 10.54
N VAL A 132 5.32 12.34 11.21
CA VAL A 132 5.38 13.70 10.64
C VAL A 132 6.22 13.74 9.37
N VAL A 133 7.45 13.18 9.43
CA VAL A 133 8.34 13.10 8.28
C VAL A 133 7.70 12.33 7.12
N TRP A 134 7.05 11.21 7.42
CA TRP A 134 6.35 10.41 6.44
C TRP A 134 5.17 11.16 5.80
N ALA A 135 4.34 11.83 6.61
CA ALA A 135 3.18 12.60 6.13
C ALA A 135 3.60 13.74 5.18
N LEU A 136 4.72 14.41 5.47
CA LEU A 136 5.28 15.44 4.59
C LEU A 136 5.86 14.88 3.28
N ALA A 137 6.40 13.67 3.33
CA ALA A 137 6.96 13.01 2.15
C ALA A 137 5.90 12.44 1.19
N GLN A 138 4.73 12.07 1.69
CA GLN A 138 3.69 11.36 0.92
C GLN A 138 3.22 12.09 -0.35
N PRO A 139 2.97 13.42 -0.35
CA PRO A 139 2.53 14.13 -1.56
C PRO A 139 3.51 14.03 -2.73
N ILE A 140 4.80 13.82 -2.45
CA ILE A 140 5.83 13.58 -3.47
C ILE A 140 5.99 12.08 -3.73
N TYR A 141 6.14 11.33 -2.65
CA TYR A 141 6.47 9.90 -2.71
C TYR A 141 5.40 9.07 -3.42
N ILE A 142 4.11 9.26 -3.08
CA ILE A 142 3.03 8.43 -3.62
C ILE A 142 2.86 8.65 -5.13
N PRO A 143 2.79 9.89 -5.68
CA PRO A 143 2.74 10.10 -7.12
C PRO A 143 3.98 9.57 -7.85
N VAL A 144 5.17 9.81 -7.34
CA VAL A 144 6.42 9.36 -7.97
C VAL A 144 6.48 7.82 -8.05
N VAL A 145 6.27 7.14 -6.93
CA VAL A 145 6.29 5.66 -6.90
C VAL A 145 5.14 5.06 -7.71
N GLY A 146 3.96 5.70 -7.70
CA GLY A 146 2.82 5.31 -8.52
C GLY A 146 3.14 5.34 -10.00
N LEU A 147 3.70 6.44 -10.50
CA LEU A 147 4.10 6.59 -11.90
C LEU A 147 5.23 5.63 -12.29
N MET A 148 6.25 5.47 -11.43
CA MET A 148 7.35 4.52 -11.67
C MET A 148 6.84 3.07 -11.71
N GLY A 149 5.85 2.73 -10.88
CA GLY A 149 5.22 1.40 -10.89
C GLY A 149 4.54 1.07 -12.23
N LEU A 150 3.97 2.05 -12.92
CA LEU A 150 3.34 1.85 -14.24
C LEU A 150 4.37 1.44 -15.33
N GLN A 151 5.65 1.79 -15.14
CA GLN A 151 6.72 1.45 -16.08
C GLN A 151 7.25 0.04 -15.93
N ASN A 152 6.91 -0.68 -14.84
CA ASN A 152 7.38 -2.04 -14.51
C ASN A 152 8.92 -2.17 -14.47
N ARG A 153 9.64 -1.09 -14.19
CA ARG A 153 11.11 -1.07 -14.12
C ARG A 153 11.56 -1.23 -12.67
N TYR A 154 11.77 -2.46 -12.25
CA TYR A 154 12.34 -2.80 -10.94
C TYR A 154 13.24 -4.03 -11.06
N THR A 155 14.19 -4.19 -10.14
CA THR A 155 15.04 -5.37 -10.05
C THR A 155 14.49 -6.31 -8.98
N TRP A 156 14.38 -7.60 -9.33
CA TRP A 156 14.13 -8.66 -8.34
C TRP A 156 15.47 -9.05 -7.74
N LYS A 157 15.53 -9.26 -6.44
CA LYS A 157 16.73 -9.59 -5.65
C LYS A 157 17.87 -10.19 -6.48
N THR A 158 18.97 -9.49 -6.62
CA THR A 158 20.27 -10.04 -6.95
C THR A 158 20.90 -10.62 -5.69
#